data_9105ad260207ac18a08e329f7d34212b
#
_entry.id   9105ad260207ac18a08e329f7d34212b
#
_cell.length_a   1.000
_cell.length_b   1.000
_cell.length_c   1.000
_cell.angle_alpha   90.00
_cell.angle_beta   90.00
_cell.angle_gamma   90.00
#
_symmetry.space_group_name_H-M   'P 1'
#
loop_
_entity.id
_entity.type
_entity.pdbx_description
1 polymer ?
#
loop_
_entity_poly.entity_id
_entity_poly.type
_entity_poly.pdbx_seq_one_letter_code
_entity_poly.pdbx_strand_id
1 'polypeptide(L)'
;MVQGREENGKLVIVLSGKINSSNASAVENELRELCREHPCDSVELDCDALEYCTSAGLRVILRLKQNVDDTVLLNVNADLYNIFEMTGFTEMMEVHKAYRVISVEGCEVIGQGANGKVYRIDPDTIVKVYLNPDALPEIHRERELARLAFVAGVPTAIPYDVVRIEGGGYGSVFELLNATSCARLLIRGEKTPDEVAEISVRLLKLIHSKQVRSEILPDMKAVALDWACFLKDYLPAEQFEKLYSLIDAVPEDAHLMHGDYHIKNVMLQNGESLLIDMDTLCHGHPIFELASMYNAYVGFGLVDPEVVTAFLGIPAETCAAFWRRSLALYLDTADEGRLNEVEAKAKIIGLTRLMRREIRRGGLNREDGRKLIEACRSALAELLPGTDSLVF
;
A
#
# COMPACT_ATOMS: atom_id res chain seq x y z
N MET A 1 27.52 -18.65 -25.63
CA MET A 1 26.19 -18.16 -25.35
C MET A 1 25.64 -18.71 -24.04
N VAL A 2 26.06 -19.89 -23.64
CA VAL A 2 25.64 -20.58 -22.43
C VAL A 2 26.88 -20.85 -21.58
N GLN A 3 26.85 -20.48 -20.29
CA GLN A 3 27.93 -20.77 -19.34
C GLN A 3 27.28 -21.28 -18.06
N GLY A 4 27.72 -22.45 -17.57
CA GLY A 4 27.19 -23.07 -16.36
C GLY A 4 28.20 -23.04 -15.22
N ARG A 5 27.70 -22.90 -13.98
CA ARG A 5 28.46 -23.06 -12.73
C ARG A 5 27.56 -23.64 -11.66
N GLU A 6 28.14 -24.40 -10.78
CA GLU A 6 27.41 -24.91 -9.62
C GLU A 6 27.59 -23.97 -8.44
N GLU A 7 26.48 -23.54 -7.85
CA GLU A 7 26.45 -22.69 -6.67
C GLU A 7 25.41 -23.22 -5.66
N ASN A 8 25.83 -23.45 -4.43
CA ASN A 8 24.95 -23.87 -3.32
C ASN A 8 24.04 -25.09 -3.64
N GLY A 9 24.53 -26.04 -4.46
CA GLY A 9 23.77 -27.23 -4.86
C GLY A 9 22.76 -27.00 -5.97
N LYS A 10 22.79 -25.84 -6.63
CA LYS A 10 22.00 -25.49 -7.81
C LYS A 10 22.90 -25.31 -9.02
N LEU A 11 22.40 -25.57 -10.20
CA LEU A 11 23.07 -25.26 -11.45
C LEU A 11 22.63 -23.87 -11.91
N VAL A 12 23.54 -22.90 -11.86
CA VAL A 12 23.33 -21.55 -12.39
C VAL A 12 23.87 -21.49 -13.81
N ILE A 13 23.00 -21.16 -14.78
CA ILE A 13 23.33 -21.07 -16.20
C ILE A 13 23.13 -19.64 -16.68
N VAL A 14 24.19 -18.99 -17.11
CA VAL A 14 24.16 -17.66 -17.72
C VAL A 14 23.81 -17.76 -19.20
N LEU A 15 22.74 -17.09 -19.62
CA LEU A 15 22.33 -16.92 -21.01
C LEU A 15 22.76 -15.56 -21.52
N SER A 16 23.41 -15.49 -22.70
CA SER A 16 23.86 -14.20 -23.24
C SER A 16 23.54 -14.02 -24.72
N GLY A 17 23.34 -12.76 -25.14
CA GLY A 17 23.08 -12.37 -26.53
C GLY A 17 21.64 -12.68 -26.96
N LYS A 18 21.45 -13.22 -28.16
CA LYS A 18 20.11 -13.46 -28.76
C LYS A 18 19.88 -14.92 -29.05
N ILE A 19 18.76 -15.46 -28.57
CA ILE A 19 18.35 -16.83 -28.90
C ILE A 19 17.26 -16.78 -29.97
N ASN A 20 17.57 -17.28 -31.15
CA ASN A 20 16.69 -17.25 -32.33
C ASN A 20 16.70 -18.60 -33.07
N SER A 21 15.98 -18.70 -34.19
CA SER A 21 15.86 -19.95 -34.96
C SER A 21 17.18 -20.48 -35.49
N SER A 22 18.20 -19.62 -35.67
CA SER A 22 19.50 -20.04 -36.25
C SER A 22 20.41 -20.71 -35.20
N ASN A 23 20.26 -20.40 -33.92
CA ASN A 23 21.12 -20.90 -32.84
C ASN A 23 20.38 -21.68 -31.74
N ALA A 24 19.05 -21.71 -31.75
CA ALA A 24 18.26 -22.39 -30.73
C ALA A 24 18.66 -23.86 -30.48
N SER A 25 18.96 -24.59 -31.57
CA SER A 25 19.39 -26.03 -31.44
C SER A 25 20.77 -26.14 -30.78
N ALA A 26 21.69 -25.22 -31.06
CA ALA A 26 23.00 -25.23 -30.41
C ALA A 26 22.88 -24.92 -28.92
N VAL A 27 22.09 -23.88 -28.56
CA VAL A 27 21.79 -23.51 -27.17
C VAL A 27 21.13 -24.67 -26.41
N GLU A 28 20.17 -25.37 -27.05
CA GLU A 28 19.52 -26.52 -26.43
C GLU A 28 20.52 -27.67 -26.13
N ASN A 29 21.46 -27.92 -27.03
CA ASN A 29 22.49 -28.93 -26.82
C ASN A 29 23.45 -28.53 -25.69
N GLU A 30 23.89 -27.25 -25.63
CA GLU A 30 24.75 -26.73 -24.56
C GLU A 30 24.04 -26.87 -23.19
N LEU A 31 22.75 -26.53 -23.11
CA LEU A 31 21.96 -26.68 -21.87
C LEU A 31 21.83 -28.15 -21.43
N ARG A 32 21.58 -29.05 -22.38
CA ARG A 32 21.50 -30.50 -22.08
C ARG A 32 22.84 -31.07 -21.60
N GLU A 33 23.95 -30.62 -22.20
CA GLU A 33 25.28 -31.03 -21.75
C GLU A 33 25.56 -30.59 -20.33
N LEU A 34 25.29 -29.32 -20.00
CA LEU A 34 25.47 -28.79 -18.66
C LEU A 34 24.64 -29.53 -17.63
N CYS A 35 23.35 -29.77 -17.90
CA CYS A 35 22.50 -30.53 -16.98
C CYS A 35 22.93 -32.00 -16.82
N ARG A 36 23.60 -32.58 -17.84
CA ARG A 36 24.14 -33.94 -17.75
C ARG A 36 25.46 -33.99 -16.97
N GLU A 37 26.31 -32.93 -17.12
CA GLU A 37 27.58 -32.82 -16.40
C GLU A 37 27.38 -32.45 -14.93
N HIS A 38 26.32 -31.71 -14.64
CA HIS A 38 25.93 -31.25 -13.31
C HIS A 38 24.50 -31.73 -12.99
N PRO A 39 24.29 -32.98 -12.61
CA PRO A 39 22.96 -33.46 -12.21
C PRO A 39 22.47 -32.70 -11.02
N CYS A 40 21.33 -32.00 -11.17
CA CYS A 40 20.72 -31.17 -10.13
C CYS A 40 19.20 -31.18 -10.25
N ASP A 41 18.52 -30.96 -9.13
CA ASP A 41 17.06 -30.89 -9.08
C ASP A 41 16.56 -29.47 -9.37
N SER A 42 17.46 -28.44 -9.35
CA SER A 42 17.14 -27.04 -9.53
C SER A 42 18.11 -26.34 -10.48
N VAL A 43 17.57 -25.57 -11.42
CA VAL A 43 18.32 -24.76 -12.40
C VAL A 43 17.90 -23.30 -12.32
N GLU A 44 18.86 -22.41 -12.17
CA GLU A 44 18.68 -20.96 -12.28
C GLU A 44 19.26 -20.45 -13.61
N LEU A 45 18.40 -19.90 -14.47
CA LEU A 45 18.79 -19.26 -15.73
C LEU A 45 19.00 -17.77 -15.49
N ASP A 46 20.25 -17.32 -15.43
CA ASP A 46 20.58 -15.89 -15.36
C ASP A 46 20.51 -15.27 -16.75
N CYS A 47 19.51 -14.40 -16.93
CA CYS A 47 19.17 -13.74 -18.17
C CYS A 47 19.70 -12.29 -18.26
N ASP A 48 20.58 -11.84 -17.35
CA ASP A 48 21.08 -10.46 -17.32
C ASP A 48 21.71 -10.04 -18.65
N ALA A 49 22.46 -10.94 -19.28
CA ALA A 49 23.09 -10.73 -20.57
C ALA A 49 22.26 -11.21 -21.78
N LEU A 50 21.03 -11.68 -21.58
CA LEU A 50 20.12 -12.13 -22.65
C LEU A 50 19.36 -10.92 -23.20
N GLU A 51 19.70 -10.54 -24.46
CA GLU A 51 19.12 -9.37 -25.11
C GLU A 51 17.74 -9.64 -25.73
N TYR A 52 17.56 -10.81 -26.32
CA TYR A 52 16.37 -11.15 -27.07
C TYR A 52 16.13 -12.65 -27.18
N CYS A 53 14.85 -13.07 -27.18
CA CYS A 53 14.46 -14.47 -27.32
C CYS A 53 13.26 -14.60 -28.29
N THR A 54 13.42 -15.39 -29.36
CA THR A 54 12.32 -15.70 -30.26
C THR A 54 11.51 -16.90 -29.76
N SER A 55 10.39 -17.21 -30.42
CA SER A 55 9.61 -18.42 -30.11
C SER A 55 10.41 -19.73 -30.21
N ALA A 56 11.52 -19.74 -30.97
CA ALA A 56 12.43 -20.89 -30.98
C ALA A 56 13.22 -20.98 -29.67
N GLY A 57 13.70 -19.85 -29.15
CA GLY A 57 14.36 -19.79 -27.85
C GLY A 57 13.41 -20.09 -26.69
N LEU A 58 12.19 -19.57 -26.73
CA LEU A 58 11.16 -19.91 -25.74
C LEU A 58 10.93 -21.40 -25.62
N ARG A 59 10.87 -22.11 -26.77
CA ARG A 59 10.74 -23.58 -26.77
C ARG A 59 11.94 -24.29 -26.14
N VAL A 60 13.15 -23.75 -26.28
CA VAL A 60 14.35 -24.30 -25.62
C VAL A 60 14.22 -24.20 -24.09
N ILE A 61 13.84 -23.01 -23.58
CA ILE A 61 13.64 -22.78 -22.15
C ILE A 61 12.50 -23.69 -21.62
N LEU A 62 11.39 -23.80 -22.36
CA LEU A 62 10.28 -24.66 -21.99
C LEU A 62 10.68 -26.15 -21.88
N ARG A 63 11.52 -26.64 -22.81
CA ARG A 63 12.02 -28.03 -22.75
C ARG A 63 12.97 -28.24 -21.59
N LEU A 64 13.76 -27.23 -21.22
CA LEU A 64 14.56 -27.30 -20.01
C LEU A 64 13.67 -27.45 -18.76
N LYS A 65 12.63 -26.59 -18.64
CA LYS A 65 11.64 -26.68 -17.56
C LYS A 65 10.93 -28.04 -17.50
N GLN A 66 10.64 -28.63 -18.63
CA GLN A 66 10.03 -29.98 -18.71
C GLN A 66 10.98 -31.07 -18.21
N ASN A 67 12.29 -30.86 -18.29
CA ASN A 67 13.30 -31.84 -17.85
C ASN A 67 13.74 -31.58 -16.40
N VAL A 68 13.74 -30.31 -15.95
CA VAL A 68 14.09 -29.91 -14.58
C VAL A 68 12.93 -29.06 -14.06
N ASP A 69 12.12 -29.64 -13.19
CA ASP A 69 10.88 -28.98 -12.72
C ASP A 69 11.14 -27.72 -11.91
N ASP A 70 12.20 -27.68 -11.12
CA ASP A 70 12.62 -26.46 -10.42
C ASP A 70 13.56 -25.60 -11.31
N THR A 71 12.97 -24.95 -12.32
CA THR A 71 13.66 -24.01 -13.21
C THR A 71 13.16 -22.60 -12.96
N VAL A 72 14.09 -21.68 -12.63
CA VAL A 72 13.83 -20.25 -12.34
C VAL A 72 14.58 -19.38 -13.34
N LEU A 73 13.96 -18.32 -13.85
CA LEU A 73 14.61 -17.31 -14.67
C LEU A 73 14.91 -16.07 -13.81
N LEU A 74 16.19 -15.68 -13.78
CA LEU A 74 16.67 -14.53 -13.02
C LEU A 74 17.10 -13.39 -13.96
N ASN A 75 17.04 -12.15 -13.47
CA ASN A 75 17.55 -10.94 -14.14
C ASN A 75 16.98 -10.73 -15.56
N VAL A 76 15.70 -11.03 -15.76
CA VAL A 76 15.03 -10.90 -17.06
C VAL A 76 14.76 -9.42 -17.34
N ASN A 77 15.30 -8.87 -18.44
CA ASN A 77 15.03 -7.49 -18.82
C ASN A 77 13.54 -7.24 -19.14
N ALA A 78 13.11 -5.98 -19.15
CA ALA A 78 11.70 -5.63 -19.26
C ALA A 78 11.02 -6.15 -20.54
N ASP A 79 11.73 -6.13 -21.68
CA ASP A 79 11.18 -6.58 -22.95
C ASP A 79 10.98 -8.09 -22.99
N LEU A 80 11.97 -8.84 -22.50
CA LEU A 80 11.87 -10.30 -22.35
C LEU A 80 10.82 -10.70 -21.33
N TYR A 81 10.71 -9.97 -20.23
CA TYR A 81 9.69 -10.22 -19.22
C TYR A 81 8.28 -10.09 -19.81
N ASN A 82 8.02 -9.04 -20.58
CA ASN A 82 6.75 -8.86 -21.28
C ASN A 82 6.46 -10.02 -22.25
N ILE A 83 7.48 -10.53 -22.96
CA ILE A 83 7.34 -11.69 -23.84
C ILE A 83 7.00 -12.94 -23.02
N PHE A 84 7.65 -13.19 -21.90
CA PHE A 84 7.37 -14.31 -21.01
C PHE A 84 5.96 -14.25 -20.41
N GLU A 85 5.53 -13.06 -20.00
CA GLU A 85 4.17 -12.83 -19.49
C GLU A 85 3.12 -13.09 -20.58
N MET A 86 3.27 -12.48 -21.77
CA MET A 86 2.35 -12.68 -22.90
C MET A 86 2.26 -14.14 -23.39
N THR A 87 3.31 -14.92 -23.19
CA THR A 87 3.37 -16.32 -23.61
C THR A 87 3.05 -17.31 -22.50
N GLY A 88 2.68 -16.84 -21.31
CA GLY A 88 2.29 -17.67 -20.16
C GLY A 88 3.44 -18.32 -19.41
N PHE A 89 4.70 -17.93 -19.68
CA PHE A 89 5.86 -18.48 -18.97
C PHE A 89 5.85 -18.15 -17.48
N THR A 90 5.36 -16.95 -17.10
CA THR A 90 5.23 -16.52 -15.71
C THR A 90 4.21 -17.32 -14.90
N GLU A 91 3.31 -18.04 -15.58
CA GLU A 91 2.37 -18.98 -14.96
C GLU A 91 2.95 -20.39 -14.80
N MET A 92 3.94 -20.74 -15.63
CA MET A 92 4.55 -22.07 -15.68
C MET A 92 5.82 -22.18 -14.83
N MET A 93 6.53 -21.08 -14.62
CA MET A 93 7.80 -21.04 -13.89
C MET A 93 8.02 -19.70 -13.24
N GLU A 94 8.88 -19.66 -12.24
CA GLU A 94 9.27 -18.45 -11.56
C GLU A 94 10.17 -17.58 -12.45
N VAL A 95 9.79 -16.30 -12.70
CA VAL A 95 10.50 -15.37 -13.57
C VAL A 95 10.75 -14.06 -12.81
N HIS A 96 12.01 -13.78 -12.49
CA HIS A 96 12.44 -12.57 -11.80
C HIS A 96 12.92 -11.51 -12.78
N LYS A 97 12.27 -10.36 -12.74
CA LYS A 97 12.60 -9.21 -13.57
C LYS A 97 13.92 -8.57 -13.11
N ALA A 98 14.76 -8.13 -14.06
CA ALA A 98 15.89 -7.27 -13.77
C ALA A 98 15.41 -5.89 -13.34
N TYR A 99 16.00 -5.35 -12.29
CA TYR A 99 15.74 -4.00 -11.82
C TYR A 99 16.95 -3.12 -12.03
N ARG A 100 16.75 -1.93 -12.57
CA ARG A 100 17.80 -0.92 -12.66
C ARG A 100 18.33 -0.60 -11.27
N VAL A 101 19.66 -0.61 -11.10
CA VAL A 101 20.29 -0.24 -9.83
C VAL A 101 20.52 1.26 -9.82
N ILE A 102 20.14 1.91 -8.72
CA ILE A 102 20.41 3.34 -8.50
C ILE A 102 21.04 3.55 -7.12
N SER A 103 21.89 4.59 -7.03
CA SER A 103 22.41 5.07 -5.75
C SER A 103 21.56 6.22 -5.23
N VAL A 104 21.33 6.25 -3.93
CA VAL A 104 20.70 7.38 -3.21
C VAL A 104 21.69 8.09 -2.31
N GLU A 105 22.99 7.75 -2.43
CA GLU A 105 24.05 8.41 -1.66
C GLU A 105 24.16 9.88 -2.09
N GLY A 106 24.17 10.78 -1.11
CA GLY A 106 24.20 12.22 -1.33
C GLY A 106 22.90 12.85 -1.85
N CYS A 107 21.85 12.07 -2.09
CA CYS A 107 20.55 12.58 -2.51
C CYS A 107 19.80 13.28 -1.36
N GLU A 108 19.07 14.34 -1.69
CA GLU A 108 18.23 15.07 -0.75
C GLU A 108 17.05 14.19 -0.27
N VAL A 109 16.86 14.08 1.06
CA VAL A 109 15.68 13.44 1.65
C VAL A 109 14.56 14.47 1.70
N ILE A 110 13.52 14.30 0.90
CA ILE A 110 12.37 15.21 0.82
C ILE A 110 11.16 14.73 1.64
N GLY A 111 11.16 13.47 2.07
CA GLY A 111 10.10 12.88 2.88
C GLY A 111 10.57 11.65 3.65
N GLN A 112 9.91 11.40 4.78
CA GLN A 112 10.11 10.19 5.57
C GLN A 112 8.79 9.77 6.18
N GLY A 113 8.45 8.50 6.02
CA GLY A 113 7.26 7.85 6.56
C GLY A 113 7.59 6.60 7.38
N ALA A 114 6.55 5.89 7.81
CA ALA A 114 6.69 4.65 8.56
C ALA A 114 7.36 3.53 7.74
N ASN A 115 7.10 3.49 6.44
CA ASN A 115 7.49 2.39 5.55
C ASN A 115 8.74 2.70 4.73
N GLY A 116 9.22 3.96 4.69
CA GLY A 116 10.35 4.31 3.84
C GLY A 116 10.76 5.77 3.89
N LYS A 117 11.75 6.09 3.06
CA LYS A 117 12.26 7.45 2.84
C LYS A 117 12.13 7.81 1.36
N VAL A 118 11.84 9.08 1.10
CA VAL A 118 11.72 9.61 -0.26
C VAL A 118 12.93 10.49 -0.55
N TYR A 119 13.66 10.13 -1.60
CA TYR A 119 14.85 10.83 -2.06
C TYR A 119 14.59 11.51 -3.40
N ARG A 120 15.11 12.70 -3.58
CA ARG A 120 15.17 13.36 -4.88
C ARG A 120 16.42 12.90 -5.62
N ILE A 121 16.24 12.16 -6.72
CA ILE A 121 17.35 11.57 -7.48
C ILE A 121 17.75 12.40 -8.69
N ASP A 122 16.85 13.25 -9.21
CA ASP A 122 17.12 14.26 -10.22
C ASP A 122 16.08 15.41 -10.13
N PRO A 123 16.15 16.46 -10.99
CA PRO A 123 15.26 17.63 -10.91
C PRO A 123 13.77 17.28 -10.91
N ASP A 124 13.37 16.23 -11.62
CA ASP A 124 11.98 15.89 -11.89
C ASP A 124 11.59 14.49 -11.37
N THR A 125 12.50 13.82 -10.63
CA THR A 125 12.31 12.42 -10.25
C THR A 125 12.62 12.19 -8.77
N ILE A 126 11.77 11.40 -8.13
CA ILE A 126 11.96 10.94 -6.76
C ILE A 126 11.94 9.41 -6.70
N VAL A 127 12.55 8.86 -5.66
CA VAL A 127 12.45 7.45 -5.31
C VAL A 127 12.01 7.28 -3.87
N LYS A 128 10.94 6.51 -3.65
CA LYS A 128 10.52 6.03 -2.33
C LYS A 128 11.28 4.73 -2.06
N VAL A 129 12.27 4.78 -1.17
CA VAL A 129 13.06 3.63 -0.73
C VAL A 129 12.39 3.00 0.48
N TYR A 130 12.12 1.71 0.43
CA TYR A 130 11.43 0.99 1.48
C TYR A 130 12.42 0.52 2.56
N LEU A 131 11.98 0.53 3.82
CA LEU A 131 12.80 0.08 4.95
C LEU A 131 12.99 -1.44 4.98
N ASN A 132 11.98 -2.18 4.50
CA ASN A 132 12.07 -3.62 4.33
C ASN A 132 12.91 -3.93 3.08
N PRO A 133 14.03 -4.65 3.18
CA PRO A 133 14.84 -5.01 2.02
C PRO A 133 14.09 -5.95 1.04
N ASP A 134 13.09 -6.69 1.52
CA ASP A 134 12.28 -7.62 0.73
C ASP A 134 10.90 -7.03 0.34
N ALA A 135 10.84 -5.71 0.16
CA ALA A 135 9.58 -4.97 -0.09
C ALA A 135 8.99 -5.15 -1.50
N LEU A 136 9.58 -5.95 -2.39
CA LEU A 136 9.08 -6.11 -3.76
C LEU A 136 7.58 -6.43 -3.85
N PRO A 137 7.03 -7.40 -3.07
CA PRO A 137 5.60 -7.68 -3.10
C PRO A 137 4.74 -6.48 -2.69
N GLU A 138 5.20 -5.71 -1.69
CA GLU A 138 4.54 -4.49 -1.21
C GLU A 138 4.57 -3.40 -2.29
N ILE A 139 5.71 -3.22 -2.96
CA ILE A 139 5.91 -2.27 -4.06
C ILE A 139 4.99 -2.59 -5.23
N HIS A 140 4.93 -3.84 -5.66
CA HIS A 140 4.06 -4.25 -6.75
C HIS A 140 2.59 -4.03 -6.40
N ARG A 141 2.19 -4.38 -5.18
CA ARG A 141 0.83 -4.15 -4.69
C ARG A 141 0.49 -2.65 -4.68
N GLU A 142 1.33 -1.79 -4.10
CA GLU A 142 1.13 -0.34 -4.08
C GLU A 142 0.98 0.24 -5.50
N ARG A 143 1.80 -0.24 -6.45
CA ARG A 143 1.72 0.16 -7.85
C ARG A 143 0.40 -0.24 -8.50
N GLU A 144 -0.08 -1.45 -8.28
CA GLU A 144 -1.37 -1.92 -8.80
C GLU A 144 -2.52 -1.11 -8.21
N LEU A 145 -2.51 -0.83 -6.91
CA LEU A 145 -3.51 -0.03 -6.23
C LEU A 145 -3.53 1.41 -6.76
N ALA A 146 -2.37 2.05 -6.92
CA ALA A 146 -2.27 3.39 -7.50
C ALA A 146 -2.79 3.43 -8.95
N ARG A 147 -2.44 2.42 -9.76
CA ARG A 147 -2.98 2.28 -11.13
C ARG A 147 -4.50 2.13 -11.14
N LEU A 148 -5.04 1.31 -10.23
CA LEU A 148 -6.48 1.10 -10.11
C LEU A 148 -7.19 2.41 -9.75
N ALA A 149 -6.70 3.16 -8.77
CA ALA A 149 -7.23 4.46 -8.38
C ALA A 149 -7.22 5.45 -9.57
N PHE A 150 -6.09 5.52 -10.29
CA PHE A 150 -5.95 6.39 -11.45
C PHE A 150 -6.95 6.05 -12.58
N VAL A 151 -7.07 4.77 -12.93
CA VAL A 151 -8.02 4.30 -13.95
C VAL A 151 -9.47 4.56 -13.52
N ALA A 152 -9.77 4.50 -12.22
CA ALA A 152 -11.07 4.87 -11.67
C ALA A 152 -11.32 6.40 -11.72
N GLY A 153 -10.33 7.21 -12.11
CA GLY A 153 -10.43 8.66 -12.21
C GLY A 153 -10.17 9.39 -10.90
N VAL A 154 -9.41 8.78 -9.98
CA VAL A 154 -8.90 9.44 -8.77
C VAL A 154 -7.54 10.04 -9.10
N PRO A 155 -7.34 11.36 -8.93
CA PRO A 155 -6.05 12.00 -9.13
C PRO A 155 -5.02 11.46 -8.12
N THR A 156 -3.99 10.77 -8.60
CA THR A 156 -2.93 10.20 -7.75
C THR A 156 -1.59 10.13 -8.48
N ALA A 157 -0.51 10.12 -7.72
CA ALA A 157 0.82 9.83 -8.24
C ALA A 157 0.95 8.33 -8.57
N ILE A 158 1.51 8.02 -9.74
CA ILE A 158 1.72 6.63 -10.17
C ILE A 158 3.21 6.36 -10.22
N PRO A 159 3.70 5.28 -9.57
CA PRO A 159 5.07 4.84 -9.76
C PRO A 159 5.26 4.30 -11.18
N TYR A 160 6.20 4.84 -11.92
CA TYR A 160 6.47 4.43 -13.30
C TYR A 160 7.64 3.44 -13.43
N ASP A 161 8.46 3.28 -12.38
CA ASP A 161 9.55 2.31 -12.36
C ASP A 161 9.72 1.71 -10.96
N VAL A 162 10.32 0.51 -10.92
CA VAL A 162 10.77 -0.14 -9.69
C VAL A 162 12.27 -0.35 -9.85
N VAL A 163 13.05 0.02 -8.83
CA VAL A 163 14.51 0.00 -8.87
C VAL A 163 15.08 -0.76 -7.69
N ARG A 164 16.27 -1.33 -7.89
CA ARG A 164 17.10 -1.84 -6.82
C ARG A 164 18.00 -0.74 -6.30
N ILE A 165 18.13 -0.64 -5.00
CA ILE A 165 19.00 0.37 -4.38
C ILE A 165 20.41 -0.19 -4.19
N GLU A 166 21.42 0.60 -4.52
CA GLU A 166 22.82 0.25 -4.23
C GLU A 166 22.98 0.05 -2.73
N GLY A 167 23.59 -1.07 -2.33
CA GLY A 167 23.68 -1.46 -0.91
C GLY A 167 22.51 -2.31 -0.41
N GLY A 168 21.47 -2.52 -1.21
CA GLY A 168 20.37 -3.44 -0.94
C GLY A 168 18.99 -2.78 -0.83
N GLY A 169 17.94 -3.60 -0.97
CA GLY A 169 16.56 -3.15 -0.95
C GLY A 169 16.05 -2.60 -2.29
N TYR A 170 14.82 -2.12 -2.29
CA TYR A 170 14.09 -1.68 -3.48
C TYR A 170 13.41 -0.34 -3.26
N GLY A 171 13.08 0.33 -4.38
CA GLY A 171 12.37 1.59 -4.37
C GLY A 171 11.39 1.73 -5.55
N SER A 172 10.37 2.53 -5.33
CA SER A 172 9.43 2.97 -6.37
C SER A 172 9.83 4.35 -6.86
N VAL A 173 9.91 4.53 -8.17
CA VAL A 173 10.27 5.80 -8.82
C VAL A 173 8.99 6.52 -9.25
N PHE A 174 8.91 7.80 -8.90
CA PHE A 174 7.80 8.68 -9.22
C PHE A 174 8.30 9.97 -9.86
N GLU A 175 7.43 10.65 -10.57
CA GLU A 175 7.64 12.04 -10.93
C GLU A 175 7.68 12.91 -9.66
N LEU A 176 8.61 13.86 -9.61
CA LEU A 176 8.62 14.88 -8.56
C LEU A 176 7.44 15.83 -8.79
N LEU A 177 6.40 15.68 -8.02
CA LEU A 177 5.26 16.58 -8.07
C LEU A 177 5.65 17.95 -7.48
N ASN A 178 5.45 19.03 -8.25
CA ASN A 178 5.55 20.38 -7.73
C ASN A 178 4.27 20.70 -6.93
N ALA A 179 4.05 19.94 -5.89
CA ALA A 179 2.86 19.96 -5.07
C ALA A 179 3.20 20.17 -3.59
N THR A 180 2.28 20.77 -2.86
CA THR A 180 2.41 20.98 -1.40
C THR A 180 1.27 20.25 -0.70
N SER A 181 1.56 19.52 0.38
CA SER A 181 0.50 18.87 1.15
C SER A 181 -0.40 19.90 1.83
N CYS A 182 -1.69 19.58 1.94
CA CYS A 182 -2.65 20.41 2.64
C CYS A 182 -2.23 20.71 4.09
N ALA A 183 -1.57 19.77 4.76
CA ALA A 183 -0.99 19.99 6.09
C ALA A 183 0.07 21.10 6.07
N ARG A 184 0.99 21.08 5.10
CA ARG A 184 2.03 22.14 4.98
C ARG A 184 1.44 23.52 4.63
N LEU A 185 0.37 23.57 3.82
CA LEU A 185 -0.33 24.81 3.52
C LEU A 185 -0.94 25.45 4.77
N LEU A 186 -1.51 24.64 5.67
CA LEU A 186 -1.99 25.09 6.98
C LEU A 186 -0.85 25.58 7.87
N ILE A 187 0.21 24.79 8.03
CA ILE A 187 1.37 25.12 8.88
C ILE A 187 2.01 26.45 8.46
N ARG A 188 2.06 26.72 7.14
CA ARG A 188 2.63 27.98 6.60
C ARG A 188 1.65 29.13 6.58
N GLY A 189 0.38 28.92 6.95
CA GLY A 189 -0.65 29.94 6.86
C GLY A 189 -1.00 30.37 5.44
N GLU A 190 -0.66 29.54 4.43
CA GLU A 190 -0.95 29.81 3.01
C GLU A 190 -2.43 29.54 2.69
N LYS A 191 -3.09 28.73 3.51
CA LYS A 191 -4.53 28.43 3.46
C LYS A 191 -5.12 28.34 4.86
N THR A 192 -6.39 28.71 4.96
CA THR A 192 -7.18 28.56 6.19
C THR A 192 -7.64 27.11 6.39
N PRO A 193 -8.00 26.71 7.63
CA PRO A 193 -8.58 25.41 7.88
C PRO A 193 -9.86 25.15 7.07
N ASP A 194 -10.71 26.14 6.86
CA ASP A 194 -11.93 26.01 6.04
C ASP A 194 -11.62 25.73 4.57
N GLU A 195 -10.68 26.47 3.96
CA GLU A 195 -10.28 26.23 2.56
C GLU A 195 -9.71 24.82 2.38
N VAL A 196 -8.89 24.37 3.33
CA VAL A 196 -8.29 23.03 3.27
C VAL A 196 -9.37 21.96 3.49
N ALA A 197 -10.33 22.17 4.37
CA ALA A 197 -11.45 21.25 4.57
C ALA A 197 -12.29 21.11 3.28
N GLU A 198 -12.58 22.22 2.60
CA GLU A 198 -13.31 22.20 1.33
C GLU A 198 -12.55 21.43 0.23
N ILE A 199 -11.23 21.66 0.09
CA ILE A 199 -10.37 20.96 -0.86
C ILE A 199 -10.36 19.45 -0.55
N SER A 200 -10.09 19.12 0.72
CA SER A 200 -9.98 17.73 1.18
C SER A 200 -11.31 17.00 1.00
N VAL A 201 -12.43 17.56 1.45
CA VAL A 201 -13.74 16.89 1.35
C VAL A 201 -14.21 16.74 -0.09
N ARG A 202 -13.91 17.70 -0.97
CA ARG A 202 -14.20 17.55 -2.41
C ARG A 202 -13.49 16.34 -3.00
N LEU A 203 -12.21 16.15 -2.67
CA LEU A 203 -11.45 14.98 -3.12
C LEU A 203 -11.95 13.69 -2.47
N LEU A 204 -12.33 13.72 -1.19
CA LEU A 204 -12.93 12.59 -0.49
C LEU A 204 -14.26 12.17 -1.13
N LYS A 205 -15.14 13.11 -1.44
CA LYS A 205 -16.40 12.85 -2.16
C LYS A 205 -16.15 12.29 -3.57
N LEU A 206 -15.09 12.76 -4.25
CA LEU A 206 -14.70 12.23 -5.56
C LEU A 206 -14.30 10.75 -5.45
N ILE A 207 -13.42 10.37 -4.52
CA ILE A 207 -13.02 8.96 -4.37
C ILE A 207 -14.20 8.09 -3.96
N HIS A 208 -15.03 8.54 -3.02
CA HIS A 208 -16.24 7.82 -2.60
C HIS A 208 -17.34 7.77 -3.68
N SER A 209 -17.28 8.60 -4.72
CA SER A 209 -18.19 8.48 -5.87
C SER A 209 -17.83 7.33 -6.80
N LYS A 210 -16.65 6.74 -6.66
CA LYS A 210 -16.18 5.62 -7.48
C LYS A 210 -16.61 4.31 -6.86
N GLN A 211 -17.16 3.41 -7.69
CA GLN A 211 -17.45 2.04 -7.29
C GLN A 211 -16.52 1.11 -8.05
N VAL A 212 -15.70 0.40 -7.32
CA VAL A 212 -14.69 -0.49 -7.89
C VAL A 212 -14.77 -1.84 -7.17
N ARG A 213 -15.01 -2.89 -7.94
CA ARG A 213 -14.89 -4.28 -7.45
C ARG A 213 -13.61 -4.87 -8.03
N SER A 214 -12.71 -5.26 -7.18
CA SER A 214 -11.46 -5.90 -7.57
C SER A 214 -11.00 -6.82 -6.44
N GLU A 215 -10.54 -8.01 -6.80
CA GLU A 215 -10.02 -8.99 -5.84
C GLU A 215 -8.75 -8.50 -5.11
N ILE A 216 -8.04 -7.52 -5.68
CA ILE A 216 -6.85 -6.93 -5.04
C ILE A 216 -7.19 -5.89 -3.97
N LEU A 217 -8.43 -5.35 -3.97
CA LEU A 217 -8.86 -4.36 -2.98
C LEU A 217 -9.39 -5.06 -1.72
N PRO A 218 -8.85 -4.74 -0.53
CA PRO A 218 -9.42 -5.22 0.71
C PRO A 218 -10.86 -4.74 0.90
N ASP A 219 -11.73 -5.64 1.34
CA ASP A 219 -13.05 -5.29 1.84
C ASP A 219 -12.91 -4.80 3.29
N MET A 220 -13.23 -3.53 3.53
CA MET A 220 -13.09 -2.93 4.86
C MET A 220 -14.08 -3.47 5.89
N LYS A 221 -15.23 -4.00 5.48
CA LYS A 221 -16.13 -4.70 6.39
C LYS A 221 -15.46 -5.97 6.92
N ALA A 222 -14.91 -6.80 6.05
CA ALA A 222 -14.18 -8.00 6.44
C ALA A 222 -12.97 -7.68 7.34
N VAL A 223 -12.23 -6.63 7.00
CA VAL A 223 -11.09 -6.15 7.79
C VAL A 223 -11.54 -5.66 9.18
N ALA A 224 -12.65 -4.93 9.28
CA ALA A 224 -13.16 -4.44 10.56
C ALA A 224 -13.73 -5.57 11.44
N LEU A 225 -14.34 -6.60 10.85
CA LEU A 225 -14.75 -7.82 11.56
C LEU A 225 -13.54 -8.57 12.13
N ASP A 226 -12.43 -8.68 11.38
CA ASP A 226 -11.16 -9.23 11.92
C ASP A 226 -10.65 -8.41 13.11
N TRP A 227 -10.75 -7.07 13.04
CA TRP A 227 -10.37 -6.23 14.18
C TRP A 227 -11.25 -6.50 15.42
N ALA A 228 -12.56 -6.63 15.23
CA ALA A 228 -13.47 -6.95 16.32
C ALA A 228 -13.20 -8.35 16.89
N CYS A 229 -13.02 -9.36 16.03
CA CYS A 229 -12.67 -10.72 16.44
C CYS A 229 -11.38 -10.77 17.28
N PHE A 230 -10.36 -10.00 16.89
CA PHE A 230 -9.12 -9.89 17.66
C PHE A 230 -9.38 -9.34 19.08
N LEU A 231 -10.35 -8.42 19.22
CA LEU A 231 -10.68 -7.81 20.52
C LEU A 231 -11.56 -8.67 21.42
N LYS A 232 -11.99 -9.84 20.98
CA LYS A 232 -12.86 -10.75 21.75
C LYS A 232 -12.34 -11.05 23.15
N ASP A 233 -11.03 -11.26 23.28
CA ASP A 233 -10.39 -11.56 24.56
C ASP A 233 -10.07 -10.32 25.42
N TYR A 234 -10.33 -9.13 24.89
CA TYR A 234 -10.01 -7.84 25.51
C TYR A 234 -11.24 -7.00 25.86
N LEU A 235 -12.42 -7.41 25.43
CA LEU A 235 -13.71 -6.78 25.72
C LEU A 235 -14.63 -7.72 26.53
N PRO A 236 -15.52 -7.19 27.36
CA PRO A 236 -16.62 -7.99 27.91
C PRO A 236 -17.45 -8.63 26.79
N ALA A 237 -17.93 -9.86 27.00
CA ALA A 237 -18.63 -10.64 25.99
C ALA A 237 -19.82 -9.88 25.36
N GLU A 238 -20.63 -9.20 26.15
CA GLU A 238 -21.76 -8.41 25.66
C GLU A 238 -21.32 -7.24 24.74
N GLN A 239 -20.22 -6.57 25.09
CA GLN A 239 -19.66 -5.48 24.26
C GLN A 239 -19.09 -6.02 22.96
N PHE A 240 -18.41 -7.16 23.01
CA PHE A 240 -17.90 -7.83 21.81
C PHE A 240 -19.04 -8.21 20.85
N GLU A 241 -20.07 -8.90 21.36
CA GLU A 241 -21.22 -9.32 20.53
C GLU A 241 -21.94 -8.11 19.91
N LYS A 242 -22.13 -7.03 20.66
CA LYS A 242 -22.74 -5.80 20.15
C LYS A 242 -21.85 -5.16 19.08
N LEU A 243 -20.54 -5.03 19.32
CA LEU A 243 -19.58 -4.47 18.36
C LEU A 243 -19.56 -5.29 17.07
N TYR A 244 -19.45 -6.60 17.20
CA TYR A 244 -19.43 -7.52 16.06
C TYR A 244 -20.71 -7.40 15.24
N SER A 245 -21.89 -7.46 15.89
CA SER A 245 -23.19 -7.34 15.23
C SER A 245 -23.36 -6.00 14.51
N LEU A 246 -22.88 -4.90 15.09
CA LEU A 246 -22.94 -3.57 14.46
C LEU A 246 -22.10 -3.50 13.20
N ILE A 247 -20.88 -4.07 13.21
CA ILE A 247 -20.00 -4.09 12.02
C ILE A 247 -20.56 -5.04 10.95
N ASP A 248 -21.05 -6.22 11.37
CA ASP A 248 -21.62 -7.22 10.46
C ASP A 248 -22.89 -6.71 9.77
N ALA A 249 -23.68 -5.88 10.44
CA ALA A 249 -24.87 -5.25 9.89
C ALA A 249 -24.58 -4.11 8.89
N VAL A 250 -23.33 -3.64 8.77
CA VAL A 250 -22.97 -2.69 7.70
C VAL A 250 -23.12 -3.39 6.35
N PRO A 251 -23.85 -2.82 5.38
CA PRO A 251 -24.04 -3.45 4.09
C PRO A 251 -22.71 -3.60 3.34
N GLU A 252 -22.64 -4.62 2.52
CA GLU A 252 -21.54 -4.72 1.53
C GLU A 252 -21.59 -3.53 0.57
N ASP A 253 -20.46 -2.94 0.32
CA ASP A 253 -20.36 -1.74 -0.48
C ASP A 253 -19.09 -1.77 -1.33
N ALA A 254 -19.15 -1.15 -2.51
CA ALA A 254 -18.03 -1.09 -3.45
C ALA A 254 -17.47 0.33 -3.61
N HIS A 255 -17.82 1.26 -2.72
CA HIS A 255 -17.21 2.58 -2.76
C HIS A 255 -15.70 2.48 -2.53
N LEU A 256 -14.96 3.14 -3.42
CA LEU A 256 -13.51 3.21 -3.30
C LEU A 256 -13.13 4.13 -2.15
N MET A 257 -12.19 3.70 -1.32
CA MET A 257 -11.70 4.45 -0.17
C MET A 257 -10.17 4.44 -0.14
N HIS A 258 -9.58 5.49 0.40
CA HIS A 258 -8.12 5.58 0.56
C HIS A 258 -7.59 4.69 1.70
N GLY A 259 -8.38 4.51 2.77
CA GLY A 259 -8.02 3.71 3.96
C GLY A 259 -7.12 4.40 4.98
N ASP A 260 -6.41 5.48 4.58
CA ASP A 260 -5.61 6.36 5.46
C ASP A 260 -5.73 7.84 5.02
N TYR A 261 -6.98 8.29 4.90
CA TYR A 261 -7.30 9.63 4.37
C TYR A 261 -7.03 10.72 5.41
N HIS A 262 -6.02 11.55 5.15
CA HIS A 262 -5.72 12.74 5.96
C HIS A 262 -4.97 13.80 5.14
N ILE A 263 -4.93 15.05 5.64
CA ILE A 263 -4.38 16.22 4.91
C ILE A 263 -2.88 16.15 4.60
N LYS A 264 -2.13 15.22 5.15
CA LYS A 264 -0.73 14.97 4.73
C LYS A 264 -0.67 14.20 3.42
N ASN A 265 -1.70 13.37 3.12
CA ASN A 265 -1.81 12.58 1.90
C ASN A 265 -2.58 13.32 0.79
N VAL A 266 -3.20 14.47 1.12
CA VAL A 266 -3.84 15.35 0.13
C VAL A 266 -2.83 16.41 -0.29
N MET A 267 -2.44 16.37 -1.57
CA MET A 267 -1.50 17.32 -2.19
C MET A 267 -2.26 18.32 -3.05
N LEU A 268 -1.74 19.54 -3.14
CA LEU A 268 -2.26 20.58 -4.03
C LEU A 268 -1.17 20.98 -5.03
N GLN A 269 -1.47 20.85 -6.33
CA GLN A 269 -0.62 21.21 -7.44
C GLN A 269 -1.39 22.10 -8.41
N ASN A 270 -0.96 23.34 -8.61
CA ASN A 270 -1.59 24.27 -9.56
C ASN A 270 -3.11 24.44 -9.36
N GLY A 271 -3.60 24.33 -8.13
CA GLY A 271 -5.04 24.42 -7.80
C GLY A 271 -5.80 23.09 -7.90
N GLU A 272 -5.18 22.02 -8.39
CA GLU A 272 -5.74 20.67 -8.43
C GLU A 272 -5.29 19.85 -7.23
N SER A 273 -6.21 19.11 -6.63
CA SER A 273 -5.92 18.22 -5.51
C SER A 273 -5.67 16.79 -6.03
N LEU A 274 -4.67 16.12 -5.45
CA LEU A 274 -4.34 14.73 -5.73
C LEU A 274 -4.00 14.00 -4.44
N LEU A 275 -4.13 12.66 -4.49
CA LEU A 275 -3.77 11.77 -3.39
C LEU A 275 -2.39 11.14 -3.61
N ILE A 276 -1.69 10.90 -2.50
CA ILE A 276 -0.47 10.09 -2.46
C ILE A 276 -0.65 8.97 -1.46
N ASP A 277 0.25 7.99 -1.51
CA ASP A 277 0.31 6.85 -0.55
C ASP A 277 -0.91 5.92 -0.66
N MET A 278 -1.06 5.29 -1.83
CA MET A 278 -2.18 4.42 -2.19
C MET A 278 -2.09 2.99 -1.61
N ASP A 279 -1.14 2.70 -0.72
CA ASP A 279 -0.89 1.36 -0.18
C ASP A 279 -2.05 0.80 0.66
N THR A 280 -2.91 1.68 1.17
CA THR A 280 -4.09 1.35 1.97
C THR A 280 -5.41 1.39 1.21
N LEU A 281 -5.37 1.60 -0.12
CA LEU A 281 -6.57 1.65 -0.96
C LEU A 281 -7.44 0.41 -0.75
N CYS A 282 -8.75 0.62 -0.57
CA CYS A 282 -9.71 -0.42 -0.22
C CYS A 282 -11.10 -0.08 -0.73
N HIS A 283 -12.07 -0.96 -0.50
CA HIS A 283 -13.47 -0.66 -0.77
C HIS A 283 -14.35 -0.94 0.45
N GLY A 284 -15.53 -0.34 0.49
CA GLY A 284 -16.52 -0.56 1.54
C GLY A 284 -17.43 0.65 1.78
N HIS A 285 -18.24 0.55 2.82
CA HIS A 285 -19.11 1.66 3.24
C HIS A 285 -18.27 2.84 3.76
N PRO A 286 -18.59 4.09 3.38
CA PRO A 286 -17.80 5.29 3.74
C PRO A 286 -17.55 5.49 5.24
N ILE A 287 -18.33 4.87 6.11
CA ILE A 287 -18.10 4.93 7.57
C ILE A 287 -16.70 4.46 7.97
N PHE A 288 -16.12 3.51 7.25
CA PHE A 288 -14.77 3.00 7.54
C PHE A 288 -13.68 4.05 7.23
N GLU A 289 -13.87 4.86 6.18
CA GLU A 289 -12.97 5.99 5.91
C GLU A 289 -13.14 7.09 6.95
N LEU A 290 -14.38 7.44 7.30
CA LEU A 290 -14.65 8.42 8.34
C LEU A 290 -14.06 7.98 9.70
N ALA A 291 -14.03 6.69 9.99
CA ALA A 291 -13.38 6.14 11.18
C ALA A 291 -11.85 6.29 11.14
N SER A 292 -11.23 6.12 9.97
CA SER A 292 -9.80 6.39 9.78
C SER A 292 -9.48 7.86 9.97
N MET A 293 -10.29 8.75 9.38
CA MET A 293 -10.17 10.19 9.55
C MET A 293 -10.35 10.62 11.01
N TYR A 294 -11.39 10.09 11.70
CA TYR A 294 -11.56 10.35 13.13
C TYR A 294 -10.29 10.03 13.92
N ASN A 295 -9.67 8.88 13.67
CA ASN A 295 -8.41 8.53 14.34
C ASN A 295 -7.28 9.51 14.03
N ALA A 296 -7.12 9.92 12.78
CA ALA A 296 -6.05 10.83 12.38
C ALA A 296 -6.17 12.21 13.04
N TYR A 297 -7.38 12.73 13.19
CA TYR A 297 -7.62 14.08 13.69
C TYR A 297 -7.95 14.17 15.18
N VAL A 298 -8.46 13.07 15.78
CA VAL A 298 -8.94 13.06 17.17
C VAL A 298 -8.46 11.83 17.92
N GLY A 299 -8.69 10.65 17.37
CA GLY A 299 -8.53 9.39 18.10
C GLY A 299 -7.09 9.14 18.59
N PHE A 300 -6.08 9.49 17.81
CA PHE A 300 -4.67 9.35 18.24
C PHE A 300 -4.33 10.23 19.45
N GLY A 301 -5.07 11.30 19.66
CA GLY A 301 -4.94 12.20 20.81
C GLY A 301 -5.83 11.86 22.00
N LEU A 302 -6.47 10.68 22.03
CA LEU A 302 -7.47 10.32 23.06
C LEU A 302 -6.93 10.40 24.50
N VAL A 303 -5.66 10.11 24.72
CA VAL A 303 -4.98 10.17 26.03
C VAL A 303 -4.02 11.35 26.09
N ASP A 304 -3.33 11.63 24.99
CA ASP A 304 -2.37 12.72 24.88
C ASP A 304 -2.59 13.48 23.55
N PRO A 305 -3.16 14.69 23.58
CA PRO A 305 -3.40 15.50 22.39
C PRO A 305 -2.14 15.80 21.56
N GLU A 306 -0.94 15.80 22.20
CA GLU A 306 0.31 16.06 21.48
C GLU A 306 0.63 15.00 20.43
N VAL A 307 0.08 13.80 20.55
CA VAL A 307 0.23 12.73 19.55
C VAL A 307 -0.38 13.14 18.18
N VAL A 308 -1.55 13.79 18.19
CA VAL A 308 -2.18 14.33 16.96
C VAL A 308 -1.37 15.51 16.43
N THR A 309 -0.95 16.44 17.32
CA THR A 309 -0.09 17.55 16.98
C THR A 309 1.20 17.09 16.31
N ALA A 310 1.89 16.11 16.89
CA ALA A 310 3.10 15.53 16.32
C ALA A 310 2.84 14.83 14.97
N PHE A 311 1.70 14.15 14.85
CA PHE A 311 1.32 13.44 13.62
C PHE A 311 1.00 14.39 12.48
N LEU A 312 0.15 15.42 12.68
CA LEU A 312 -0.31 16.29 11.60
C LEU A 312 0.50 17.60 11.48
N GLY A 313 1.22 17.98 12.52
CA GLY A 313 2.00 19.23 12.58
C GLY A 313 1.15 20.48 12.87
N ILE A 314 -0.09 20.29 13.31
CA ILE A 314 -1.04 21.37 13.67
C ILE A 314 -1.64 21.10 15.07
N PRO A 315 -2.03 22.14 15.84
CA PRO A 315 -2.56 21.95 17.20
C PRO A 315 -3.78 21.01 17.24
N ALA A 316 -3.87 20.17 18.26
CA ALA A 316 -4.93 19.18 18.42
C ALA A 316 -6.35 19.77 18.38
N GLU A 317 -6.56 20.95 18.99
CA GLU A 317 -7.83 21.65 18.92
C GLU A 317 -8.19 22.11 17.50
N THR A 318 -7.20 22.53 16.71
CA THR A 318 -7.38 22.82 15.27
C THR A 318 -7.72 21.56 14.50
N CYS A 319 -7.09 20.41 14.83
CA CYS A 319 -7.42 19.12 14.23
C CYS A 319 -8.85 18.68 14.52
N ALA A 320 -9.31 18.84 15.77
CA ALA A 320 -10.68 18.51 16.16
C ALA A 320 -11.72 19.40 15.44
N ALA A 321 -11.45 20.71 15.36
CA ALA A 321 -12.29 21.64 14.62
C ALA A 321 -12.31 21.32 13.11
N PHE A 322 -11.15 20.99 12.53
CA PHE A 322 -11.02 20.56 11.14
C PHE A 322 -11.83 19.27 10.86
N TRP A 323 -11.74 18.29 11.74
CA TRP A 323 -12.53 17.06 11.64
C TRP A 323 -14.03 17.39 11.62
N ARG A 324 -14.48 18.19 12.58
CA ARG A 324 -15.90 18.58 12.69
C ARG A 324 -16.38 19.31 11.43
N ARG A 325 -15.59 20.25 10.94
CA ARG A 325 -15.87 20.97 9.70
C ARG A 325 -15.90 20.05 8.49
N SER A 326 -14.93 19.12 8.39
CA SER A 326 -14.87 18.14 7.31
C SER A 326 -16.09 17.21 7.32
N LEU A 327 -16.52 16.77 8.49
CA LEU A 327 -17.71 15.93 8.63
C LEU A 327 -18.98 16.68 8.19
N ALA A 328 -19.13 17.95 8.59
CA ALA A 328 -20.24 18.79 8.19
C ALA A 328 -20.31 18.99 6.66
N LEU A 329 -19.16 19.26 6.02
CA LEU A 329 -19.05 19.37 4.57
C LEU A 329 -19.30 18.05 3.85
N TYR A 330 -18.86 16.93 4.43
CA TYR A 330 -19.07 15.61 3.84
C TYR A 330 -20.55 15.21 3.84
N LEU A 331 -21.25 15.47 4.93
CA LEU A 331 -22.67 15.14 5.13
C LEU A 331 -23.62 16.21 4.56
N ASP A 332 -23.08 17.34 4.05
CA ASP A 332 -23.87 18.50 3.61
C ASP A 332 -24.87 18.98 4.68
N THR A 333 -24.46 19.03 5.94
CA THR A 333 -25.34 19.42 7.06
C THR A 333 -24.64 20.28 8.09
N ALA A 334 -25.42 21.11 8.75
CA ALA A 334 -25.02 21.87 9.95
C ALA A 334 -25.79 21.40 11.20
N ASP A 335 -26.57 20.32 11.09
CA ASP A 335 -27.30 19.73 12.22
C ASP A 335 -26.33 19.03 13.18
N GLU A 336 -26.12 19.63 14.35
CA GLU A 336 -25.25 19.12 15.39
C GLU A 336 -25.65 17.72 15.88
N GLY A 337 -26.94 17.42 15.92
CA GLY A 337 -27.44 16.07 16.29
C GLY A 337 -26.96 15.03 15.29
N ARG A 338 -27.09 15.31 13.98
CA ARG A 338 -26.64 14.43 12.90
C ARG A 338 -25.12 14.27 12.89
N LEU A 339 -24.39 15.37 13.10
CA LEU A 339 -22.93 15.33 13.19
C LEU A 339 -22.45 14.47 14.37
N ASN A 340 -23.06 14.62 15.54
CA ASN A 340 -22.74 13.83 16.73
C ASN A 340 -23.04 12.35 16.52
N GLU A 341 -24.17 12.02 15.88
CA GLU A 341 -24.54 10.65 15.54
C GLU A 341 -23.48 9.97 14.65
N VAL A 342 -23.13 10.60 13.53
CA VAL A 342 -22.16 10.01 12.57
C VAL A 342 -20.76 9.96 13.16
N GLU A 343 -20.36 10.97 13.94
CA GLU A 343 -19.08 10.96 14.65
C GLU A 343 -19.01 9.80 15.67
N ALA A 344 -20.08 9.54 16.43
CA ALA A 344 -20.13 8.41 17.35
C ALA A 344 -19.96 7.07 16.63
N LYS A 345 -20.58 6.91 15.46
CA LYS A 345 -20.44 5.71 14.61
C LYS A 345 -19.00 5.55 14.10
N ALA A 346 -18.40 6.61 13.57
CA ALA A 346 -17.00 6.63 13.12
C ALA A 346 -16.04 6.33 14.29
N LYS A 347 -16.32 6.89 15.48
CA LYS A 347 -15.55 6.69 16.70
C LYS A 347 -15.54 5.22 17.14
N ILE A 348 -16.65 4.50 17.09
CA ILE A 348 -16.71 3.07 17.45
C ILE A 348 -15.73 2.27 16.59
N ILE A 349 -15.76 2.40 15.27
CA ILE A 349 -14.88 1.69 14.37
C ILE A 349 -13.42 2.16 14.55
N GLY A 350 -13.21 3.47 14.69
CA GLY A 350 -11.90 4.07 14.90
C GLY A 350 -11.22 3.55 16.18
N LEU A 351 -11.93 3.51 17.29
CA LEU A 351 -11.42 2.99 18.55
C LEU A 351 -11.14 1.49 18.49
N THR A 352 -11.95 0.71 17.77
CA THR A 352 -11.71 -0.72 17.52
C THR A 352 -10.37 -0.93 16.81
N ARG A 353 -10.12 -0.17 15.72
CA ARG A 353 -8.84 -0.18 15.01
C ARG A 353 -7.67 0.25 15.91
N LEU A 354 -7.85 1.34 16.66
CA LEU A 354 -6.81 1.92 17.51
C LEU A 354 -6.42 0.98 18.64
N MET A 355 -7.39 0.43 19.37
CA MET A 355 -7.18 -0.52 20.45
C MET A 355 -6.44 -1.77 19.96
N ARG A 356 -6.91 -2.39 18.87
CA ARG A 356 -6.24 -3.54 18.24
C ARG A 356 -4.80 -3.22 17.86
N ARG A 357 -4.57 -2.09 17.18
CA ARG A 357 -3.24 -1.64 16.77
C ARG A 357 -2.30 -1.50 17.95
N GLU A 358 -2.76 -0.89 19.06
CA GLU A 358 -1.94 -0.67 20.23
C GLU A 358 -1.59 -1.99 20.94
N ILE A 359 -2.55 -2.90 21.07
CA ILE A 359 -2.29 -4.23 21.65
C ILE A 359 -1.25 -4.99 20.81
N ARG A 360 -1.40 -5.03 19.49
CA ARG A 360 -0.45 -5.70 18.57
C ARG A 360 0.95 -5.12 18.60
N ARG A 361 1.10 -3.83 18.94
CA ARG A 361 2.39 -3.15 19.11
C ARG A 361 2.99 -3.31 20.50
N GLY A 362 2.43 -4.22 21.31
CA GLY A 362 2.94 -4.48 22.66
C GLY A 362 2.51 -3.43 23.69
N GLY A 363 1.43 -2.66 23.41
CA GLY A 363 0.92 -1.62 24.31
C GLY A 363 0.58 -2.11 25.70
N LEU A 364 0.18 -3.38 25.87
CA LEU A 364 -0.04 -4.00 27.17
C LEU A 364 1.21 -4.01 28.08
N ASN A 365 2.40 -3.97 27.50
CA ASN A 365 3.68 -3.98 28.20
C ASN A 365 4.21 -2.56 28.52
N ARG A 366 3.52 -1.51 28.08
CA ARG A 366 3.90 -0.11 28.28
C ARG A 366 2.80 0.65 29.03
N GLU A 367 3.17 1.64 29.82
CA GLU A 367 2.21 2.43 30.59
C GLU A 367 1.28 3.26 29.72
N ASP A 368 1.86 3.98 28.75
CA ASP A 368 1.12 4.77 27.75
C ASP A 368 0.16 3.92 26.93
N GLY A 369 0.61 2.75 26.48
CA GLY A 369 -0.22 1.80 25.75
C GLY A 369 -1.39 1.26 26.56
N ARG A 370 -1.17 0.89 27.83
CA ARG A 370 -2.26 0.47 28.73
C ARG A 370 -3.29 1.58 28.94
N LYS A 371 -2.84 2.83 29.13
CA LYS A 371 -3.74 3.98 29.25
C LYS A 371 -4.60 4.17 28.00
N LEU A 372 -4.01 4.06 26.83
CA LEU A 372 -4.74 4.19 25.56
C LEU A 372 -5.73 3.03 25.34
N ILE A 373 -5.32 1.79 25.62
CA ILE A 373 -6.21 0.62 25.53
C ILE A 373 -7.41 0.79 26.46
N GLU A 374 -7.18 1.21 27.70
CA GLU A 374 -8.25 1.45 28.69
C GLU A 374 -9.18 2.59 28.26
N ALA A 375 -8.64 3.69 27.75
CA ALA A 375 -9.43 4.79 27.23
C ALA A 375 -10.33 4.36 26.04
N CYS A 376 -9.78 3.54 25.11
CA CYS A 376 -10.55 2.97 24.01
C CYS A 376 -11.67 2.07 24.54
N ARG A 377 -11.39 1.18 25.50
CA ARG A 377 -12.36 0.28 26.09
C ARG A 377 -13.49 1.02 26.80
N SER A 378 -13.16 2.03 27.60
CA SER A 378 -14.14 2.85 28.32
C SER A 378 -15.04 3.61 27.34
N ALA A 379 -14.46 4.21 26.30
CA ALA A 379 -15.25 4.94 25.30
C ALA A 379 -16.16 3.98 24.48
N LEU A 380 -15.71 2.78 24.15
CA LEU A 380 -16.55 1.75 23.52
C LEU A 380 -17.70 1.33 24.44
N ALA A 381 -17.44 1.15 25.74
CA ALA A 381 -18.47 0.81 26.73
C ALA A 381 -19.58 1.86 26.82
N GLU A 382 -19.26 3.14 26.65
CA GLU A 382 -20.21 4.25 26.63
C GLU A 382 -21.01 4.32 25.33
N LEU A 383 -20.39 4.07 24.19
CA LEU A 383 -20.99 4.28 22.87
C LEU A 383 -21.85 3.10 22.41
N LEU A 384 -21.41 1.87 22.66
CA LEU A 384 -22.05 0.67 22.11
C LEU A 384 -23.53 0.51 22.53
N PRO A 385 -23.95 0.76 23.82
CA PRO A 385 -25.33 0.59 24.22
C PRO A 385 -26.32 1.51 23.51
N GLY A 386 -25.88 2.73 23.17
CA GLY A 386 -26.70 3.76 22.51
C GLY A 386 -26.68 3.73 21.00
N THR A 387 -25.98 2.78 20.39
CA THR A 387 -25.80 2.71 18.92
C THR A 387 -26.57 1.52 18.34
N ASP A 388 -27.54 1.78 17.45
CA ASP A 388 -28.32 0.74 16.81
C ASP A 388 -27.82 0.38 15.41
N SER A 389 -27.09 1.27 14.73
CA SER A 389 -26.54 1.07 13.39
C SER A 389 -25.28 1.92 13.19
N LEU A 390 -24.32 1.39 12.41
CA LEU A 390 -23.15 2.14 11.94
C LEU A 390 -23.39 2.81 10.57
N VAL A 391 -24.50 2.54 9.92
CA VAL A 391 -24.88 3.17 8.64
C VAL A 391 -25.43 4.58 8.91
N PHE A 392 -25.10 5.53 7.98
CA PHE A 392 -25.51 6.94 8.09
C PHE A 392 -26.04 7.46 6.76
#